data_80d7d8e1c9d38bf874e6e1a4366fdeb9
#
_entry.id   80d7d8e1c9d38bf874e6e1a4366fdeb9
#
_cell.length_a   1.000
_cell.length_b   1.000
_cell.length_c   1.000
_cell.angle_alpha   90.00
_cell.angle_beta   90.00
_cell.angle_gamma   90.00
#
_symmetry.space_group_name_H-M   'P 1'
#
loop_
_entity.id
_entity.type
_entity.pdbx_description
1 polymer ?
#
loop_
_entity_poly.entity_id
_entity_poly.type
_entity_poly.pdbx_seq_one_letter_code
_entity_poly.pdbx_strand_id
1 'polypeptide(L)'
;MTAVRLIMLVIFMAMPAVLAGTWAGQAADRLDAMEAAEEDSSQAVAVASAANEEYCNVGLQKVLRRVLQSCGLLESGSVRGCEPADAKTVATMSGDDFNALFRPMKKRGGIIQFDQESAELDPEAAKLVDEVFADQRGASYFFIVSRASPEGSTEFNKELSEKRAKAVMKRLQEKFDDPDLKNEVGLLWLGEEYAQLDDEFCTWRRSRDGECTPKELNRSAFIAWIDCTL
;
A
#
# COMPACT_ATOMS: atom_id res chain seq x y z
N MET A 1 6.44 -20.74 73.48
CA MET A 1 5.89 -19.57 72.73
C MET A 1 6.96 -18.74 72.01
N THR A 2 8.24 -18.84 72.32
CA THR A 2 9.35 -18.07 71.76
C THR A 2 9.79 -18.54 70.37
N ALA A 3 9.85 -19.85 70.11
CA ALA A 3 10.31 -20.40 68.81
C ALA A 3 9.37 -20.08 67.65
N VAL A 4 8.05 -20.13 67.81
CA VAL A 4 7.06 -19.82 66.81
C VAL A 4 7.09 -18.33 66.40
N ARG A 5 7.33 -17.43 67.36
CA ARG A 5 7.47 -16.00 67.11
C ARG A 5 8.74 -15.69 66.31
N LEU A 6 9.82 -16.40 66.55
CA LEU A 6 11.08 -16.21 65.82
C LEU A 6 10.95 -16.66 64.36
N ILE A 7 10.29 -17.80 64.13
CA ILE A 7 10.01 -18.33 62.77
C ILE A 7 9.10 -17.37 61.97
N MET A 8 8.05 -16.84 62.59
CA MET A 8 7.16 -15.87 61.94
C MET A 8 7.89 -14.57 61.56
N LEU A 9 8.80 -14.08 62.41
CA LEU A 9 9.61 -12.88 62.15
C LEU A 9 10.56 -13.09 60.95
N VAL A 10 11.21 -14.25 60.86
CA VAL A 10 12.09 -14.57 59.74
C VAL A 10 11.32 -14.68 58.42
N ILE A 11 10.14 -15.31 58.43
CA ILE A 11 9.28 -15.40 57.26
C ILE A 11 8.82 -14.00 56.83
N PHE A 12 8.45 -13.13 57.76
CA PHE A 12 7.98 -11.78 57.44
C PHE A 12 9.09 -10.86 56.90
N MET A 13 10.35 -11.08 57.32
CA MET A 13 11.49 -10.36 56.77
C MET A 13 11.98 -10.90 55.42
N ALA A 14 11.83 -12.20 55.14
CA ALA A 14 12.27 -12.81 53.90
C ALA A 14 11.27 -12.61 52.74
N MET A 15 9.98 -12.47 53.06
CA MET A 15 8.91 -12.34 52.07
C MET A 15 9.08 -11.15 51.09
N PRO A 16 9.42 -9.93 51.56
CA PRO A 16 9.63 -8.80 50.65
C PRO A 16 10.83 -8.99 49.72
N ALA A 17 11.90 -9.65 50.17
CA ALA A 17 13.09 -9.90 49.39
C ALA A 17 12.82 -10.91 48.23
N VAL A 18 12.03 -11.95 48.52
CA VAL A 18 11.62 -12.94 47.52
C VAL A 18 10.70 -12.31 46.46
N LEU A 19 9.73 -11.51 46.91
CA LEU A 19 8.83 -10.81 46.01
C LEU A 19 9.59 -9.78 45.13
N ALA A 20 10.49 -9.01 45.69
CA ALA A 20 11.33 -8.07 44.95
C ALA A 20 12.22 -8.79 43.93
N GLY A 21 12.78 -9.93 44.26
CA GLY A 21 13.59 -10.74 43.33
C GLY A 21 12.79 -11.30 42.14
N THR A 22 11.55 -11.76 42.38
CA THR A 22 10.69 -12.26 41.29
C THR A 22 10.23 -11.14 40.38
N TRP A 23 9.96 -9.95 40.90
CA TRP A 23 9.57 -8.80 40.11
C TRP A 23 10.73 -8.24 39.30
N ALA A 24 11.91 -8.21 39.83
CA ALA A 24 13.12 -7.79 39.12
C ALA A 24 13.46 -8.76 37.98
N GLY A 25 13.31 -10.08 38.19
CA GLY A 25 13.46 -11.06 37.10
C GLY A 25 12.47 -10.91 35.98
N GLN A 26 11.17 -10.75 36.31
CA GLN A 26 10.14 -10.53 35.27
C GLN A 26 10.29 -9.19 34.55
N ALA A 27 10.85 -8.17 35.19
CA ALA A 27 11.15 -6.90 34.53
C ALA A 27 12.34 -7.02 33.54
N ALA A 28 13.37 -7.79 33.92
CA ALA A 28 14.50 -8.08 33.02
C ALA A 28 14.03 -8.87 31.79
N ASP A 29 13.26 -9.95 31.97
CA ASP A 29 12.72 -10.76 30.87
C ASP A 29 11.86 -9.92 29.91
N ARG A 30 11.13 -8.93 30.43
CA ARG A 30 10.33 -8.02 29.58
C ARG A 30 11.20 -7.03 28.82
N LEU A 31 12.28 -6.53 29.42
CA LEU A 31 13.23 -5.65 28.73
C LEU A 31 13.95 -6.40 27.62
N ASP A 32 14.43 -7.62 27.87
CA ASP A 32 15.08 -8.44 26.85
C ASP A 32 14.11 -8.77 25.69
N ALA A 33 12.82 -9.03 25.98
CA ALA A 33 11.82 -9.25 24.97
C ALA A 33 11.49 -7.98 24.17
N MET A 34 11.53 -6.80 24.78
CA MET A 34 11.34 -5.52 24.09
C MET A 34 12.55 -5.17 23.24
N GLU A 35 13.77 -5.38 23.72
CA GLU A 35 15.00 -5.16 22.93
C GLU A 35 15.06 -6.09 21.71
N ALA A 36 14.70 -7.37 21.86
CA ALA A 36 14.61 -8.31 20.74
C ALA A 36 13.55 -7.91 19.71
N ALA A 37 12.40 -7.39 20.17
CA ALA A 37 11.35 -6.88 19.28
C ALA A 37 11.76 -5.59 18.56
N GLU A 38 12.56 -4.74 19.21
CA GLU A 38 13.08 -3.51 18.63
C GLU A 38 14.20 -3.79 17.61
N GLU A 39 15.07 -4.77 17.85
CA GLU A 39 16.05 -5.25 16.88
C GLU A 39 15.38 -5.85 15.64
N ASP A 40 14.35 -6.68 15.81
CA ASP A 40 13.60 -7.27 14.68
C ASP A 40 12.86 -6.20 13.87
N SER A 41 12.26 -5.20 14.53
CA SER A 41 11.63 -4.07 13.86
C SER A 41 12.65 -3.18 13.14
N SER A 42 13.83 -2.95 13.70
CA SER A 42 14.89 -2.16 13.06
C SER A 42 15.51 -2.90 11.87
N GLN A 43 15.62 -4.22 11.91
CA GLN A 43 16.03 -5.03 10.76
C GLN A 43 14.96 -5.03 9.65
N ALA A 44 13.67 -5.11 10.01
CA ALA A 44 12.59 -5.02 9.04
C ALA A 44 12.55 -3.64 8.37
N VAL A 45 12.77 -2.55 9.11
CA VAL A 45 12.89 -1.18 8.58
C VAL A 45 14.14 -1.03 7.70
N ALA A 46 15.29 -1.61 8.09
CA ALA A 46 16.51 -1.57 7.29
C ALA A 46 16.36 -2.37 5.99
N VAL A 47 15.67 -3.51 6.01
CA VAL A 47 15.37 -4.30 4.80
C VAL A 47 14.38 -3.57 3.89
N ALA A 48 13.37 -2.89 4.45
CA ALA A 48 12.45 -2.06 3.69
C ALA A 48 13.18 -0.86 3.04
N SER A 49 14.07 -0.21 3.78
CA SER A 49 14.89 0.90 3.28
C SER A 49 15.86 0.46 2.17
N ALA A 50 16.50 -0.71 2.30
CA ALA A 50 17.38 -1.25 1.27
C ALA A 50 16.61 -1.71 0.00
N ALA A 51 15.40 -2.24 0.17
CA ALA A 51 14.52 -2.59 -0.96
C ALA A 51 14.01 -1.35 -1.72
N ASN A 52 14.00 -0.20 -1.06
CA ASN A 52 13.52 1.08 -1.59
C ASN A 52 14.48 1.69 -2.63
N GLU A 53 15.79 1.48 -2.50
CA GLU A 53 16.78 2.08 -3.40
C GLU A 53 16.76 1.53 -4.83
N GLU A 54 16.37 0.28 -5.03
CA GLU A 54 16.41 -0.36 -6.36
C GLU A 54 15.28 0.09 -7.30
N TYR A 55 14.08 0.36 -6.79
CA TYR A 55 12.95 0.70 -7.66
C TYR A 55 12.58 2.18 -7.67
N CYS A 56 13.01 2.96 -6.68
CA CYS A 56 12.76 4.39 -6.58
C CYS A 56 13.70 5.21 -7.49
N ASN A 57 13.59 5.00 -8.79
CA ASN A 57 14.37 5.81 -9.74
C ASN A 57 13.79 7.23 -9.89
N VAL A 58 14.60 8.13 -10.44
CA VAL A 58 14.24 9.56 -10.63
C VAL A 58 12.95 9.74 -11.45
N GLY A 59 12.71 8.88 -12.42
CA GLY A 59 11.49 8.89 -13.25
C GLY A 59 10.26 8.63 -12.39
N LEU A 60 10.28 7.57 -11.58
CA LEU A 60 9.21 7.22 -10.67
C LEU A 60 8.96 8.32 -9.64
N GLN A 61 10.00 8.82 -8.97
CA GLN A 61 9.89 9.93 -8.02
C GLN A 61 9.23 11.16 -8.65
N LYS A 62 9.57 11.49 -9.91
CA LYS A 62 8.98 12.62 -10.62
C LYS A 62 7.49 12.42 -10.89
N VAL A 63 7.07 11.22 -11.29
CA VAL A 63 5.66 10.89 -11.47
C VAL A 63 4.92 10.95 -10.15
N LEU A 64 5.47 10.31 -9.11
CA LEU A 64 4.89 10.30 -7.77
C LEU A 64 4.68 11.72 -7.23
N ARG A 65 5.69 12.57 -7.30
CA ARG A 65 5.57 13.98 -6.85
C ARG A 65 4.43 14.70 -7.56
N ARG A 66 4.29 14.53 -8.87
CA ARG A 66 3.22 15.17 -9.64
C ARG A 66 1.83 14.66 -9.25
N VAL A 67 1.68 13.35 -9.10
CA VAL A 67 0.42 12.77 -8.63
C VAL A 67 0.09 13.24 -7.24
N LEU A 68 1.05 13.19 -6.30
CA LEU A 68 0.84 13.64 -4.93
C LEU A 68 0.56 15.14 -4.84
N GLN A 69 1.20 15.96 -5.66
CA GLN A 69 0.90 17.40 -5.75
C GLN A 69 -0.52 17.64 -6.27
N SER A 70 -0.96 16.92 -7.31
CA SER A 70 -2.33 17.03 -7.83
C SER A 70 -3.38 16.56 -6.82
N CYS A 71 -3.01 15.66 -5.92
CA CYS A 71 -3.83 15.21 -4.79
C CYS A 71 -3.76 16.14 -3.56
N GLY A 72 -2.90 17.17 -3.58
CA GLY A 72 -2.69 18.05 -2.43
C GLY A 72 -1.96 17.38 -1.25
N LEU A 73 -1.29 16.25 -1.48
CA LEU A 73 -0.64 15.45 -0.43
C LEU A 73 0.77 15.95 -0.07
N LEU A 74 1.39 16.78 -0.90
CA LEU A 74 2.73 17.36 -0.66
C LEU A 74 2.73 18.76 -0.08
N GLU A 75 1.57 19.43 0.04
CA GLU A 75 1.46 20.76 0.63
C GLU A 75 0.72 20.69 1.96
N SER A 76 1.41 21.05 3.03
CA SER A 76 0.83 21.19 4.36
C SER A 76 -0.24 22.28 4.37
N GLY A 77 -1.52 21.93 4.29
CA GLY A 77 -2.54 22.91 4.60
C GLY A 77 -3.93 22.82 3.99
N SER A 78 -4.22 21.96 3.04
CA SER A 78 -5.60 21.79 2.61
C SER A 78 -5.94 20.33 2.34
N VAL A 79 -6.74 19.76 3.21
CA VAL A 79 -7.40 18.46 3.02
C VAL A 79 -8.40 18.60 1.86
N ARG A 80 -7.90 18.61 0.65
CA ARG A 80 -8.72 18.34 -0.53
C ARG A 80 -8.42 16.89 -0.90
N GLY A 81 -9.44 16.03 -0.84
CA GLY A 81 -9.29 14.66 -1.32
C GLY A 81 -8.63 14.63 -2.69
N CYS A 82 -7.93 13.53 -2.99
CA CYS A 82 -7.21 13.36 -4.25
C CYS A 82 -8.16 13.63 -5.44
N GLU A 83 -8.01 14.79 -6.08
CA GLU A 83 -8.62 15.02 -7.38
C GLU A 83 -7.76 14.28 -8.39
N PRO A 84 -8.34 13.36 -9.14
CA PRO A 84 -7.59 12.52 -10.04
C PRO A 84 -6.82 13.35 -11.09
N ALA A 85 -5.54 13.09 -11.24
CA ALA A 85 -4.71 13.75 -12.22
C ALA A 85 -4.99 13.21 -13.64
N ASP A 86 -5.15 14.09 -14.60
CA ASP A 86 -5.17 13.71 -16.02
C ASP A 86 -3.77 13.23 -16.44
N ALA A 87 -3.70 12.14 -17.19
CA ALA A 87 -2.45 11.61 -17.72
C ALA A 87 -1.59 12.66 -18.43
N LYS A 88 -2.20 13.60 -19.16
CA LYS A 88 -1.52 14.71 -19.85
C LYS A 88 -0.81 15.69 -18.90
N THR A 89 -1.28 15.82 -17.67
CA THR A 89 -0.66 16.68 -16.66
C THR A 89 0.49 16.00 -15.92
N VAL A 90 0.45 14.68 -15.84
CA VAL A 90 1.44 13.88 -15.10
C VAL A 90 2.58 13.42 -15.99
N ALA A 91 2.30 13.02 -17.21
CA ALA A 91 3.24 12.35 -18.10
C ALA A 91 3.95 13.32 -19.06
N THR A 92 5.29 13.43 -18.88
CA THR A 92 6.20 14.04 -19.86
C THR A 92 7.05 12.98 -20.54
N MET A 93 6.63 11.72 -20.53
CA MET A 93 7.35 10.56 -21.06
C MET A 93 6.43 9.72 -21.95
N SER A 94 7.00 8.78 -22.69
CA SER A 94 6.22 7.82 -23.48
C SER A 94 5.39 6.91 -22.59
N GLY A 95 4.35 6.28 -23.15
CA GLY A 95 3.53 5.31 -22.41
C GLY A 95 4.34 4.11 -21.93
N ASP A 96 5.27 3.62 -22.74
CA ASP A 96 6.15 2.50 -22.41
C ASP A 96 7.10 2.85 -21.25
N ASP A 97 7.71 4.05 -21.30
CA ASP A 97 8.55 4.54 -20.19
C ASP A 97 7.76 4.68 -18.90
N PHE A 98 6.50 5.16 -18.99
CA PHE A 98 5.62 5.24 -17.85
C PHE A 98 5.32 3.86 -17.26
N ASN A 99 4.95 2.88 -18.09
CA ASN A 99 4.69 1.51 -17.64
C ASN A 99 5.95 0.86 -17.05
N ALA A 100 7.13 1.14 -17.63
CA ALA A 100 8.41 0.63 -17.13
C ALA A 100 8.71 1.05 -15.69
N LEU A 101 8.20 2.20 -15.23
CA LEU A 101 8.36 2.65 -13.84
C LEU A 101 7.72 1.71 -12.83
N PHE A 102 6.68 0.99 -13.21
CA PHE A 102 5.95 0.09 -12.33
C PHE A 102 6.43 -1.37 -12.40
N ARG A 103 7.30 -1.72 -13.36
CA ARG A 103 7.83 -3.09 -13.49
C ARG A 103 8.43 -3.66 -12.21
N PRO A 104 9.19 -2.91 -11.39
CA PRO A 104 9.71 -3.39 -10.12
C PRO A 104 8.64 -3.79 -9.11
N MET A 105 7.42 -3.29 -9.28
CA MET A 105 6.30 -3.53 -8.36
C MET A 105 5.51 -4.81 -8.64
N LYS A 106 5.94 -5.63 -9.60
CA LYS A 106 5.27 -6.88 -9.98
C LYS A 106 4.90 -7.78 -8.79
N LYS A 107 5.76 -7.83 -7.78
CA LYS A 107 5.55 -8.66 -6.57
C LYS A 107 4.77 -7.95 -5.46
N ARG A 108 4.52 -6.65 -5.60
CA ARG A 108 3.90 -5.80 -4.57
C ARG A 108 2.55 -5.25 -5.00
N GLY A 109 2.23 -5.33 -6.28
CA GLY A 109 1.02 -4.79 -6.86
C GLY A 109 0.10 -5.86 -7.43
N GLY A 110 -0.96 -5.39 -8.07
CA GLY A 110 -1.93 -6.21 -8.77
C GLY A 110 -2.65 -5.46 -9.87
N ILE A 111 -3.25 -6.19 -10.77
CA ILE A 111 -4.06 -5.67 -11.87
C ILE A 111 -5.51 -6.09 -11.61
N ILE A 112 -6.34 -5.13 -11.28
CA ILE A 112 -7.77 -5.30 -11.06
C ILE A 112 -8.47 -5.17 -12.41
N GLN A 113 -9.06 -6.25 -12.89
CA GLN A 113 -9.74 -6.29 -14.18
C GLN A 113 -11.24 -6.02 -14.02
N PHE A 114 -11.80 -5.36 -15.01
CA PHE A 114 -13.22 -5.01 -15.08
C PHE A 114 -13.87 -5.60 -16.32
N ASP A 115 -15.19 -5.74 -16.28
CA ASP A 115 -15.96 -6.06 -17.47
C ASP A 115 -15.95 -4.90 -18.46
N GLN A 116 -16.33 -5.21 -19.70
CA GLN A 116 -16.49 -4.20 -20.74
C GLN A 116 -17.50 -3.16 -20.28
N GLU A 117 -17.17 -1.88 -20.50
CA GLU A 117 -18.03 -0.72 -20.13
C GLU A 117 -18.43 -0.66 -18.65
N SER A 118 -17.81 -1.46 -17.78
CA SER A 118 -18.10 -1.53 -16.35
C SER A 118 -16.95 -0.97 -15.51
N ALA A 119 -17.31 -0.44 -14.35
CA ALA A 119 -16.45 -0.07 -13.25
C ALA A 119 -16.83 -0.82 -11.95
N GLU A 120 -17.65 -1.86 -12.04
CA GLU A 120 -18.00 -2.71 -10.91
C GLU A 120 -16.85 -3.67 -10.58
N LEU A 121 -16.52 -3.78 -9.28
CA LEU A 121 -15.58 -4.77 -8.77
C LEU A 121 -16.34 -6.09 -8.54
N ASP A 122 -15.95 -7.13 -9.26
CA ASP A 122 -16.37 -8.49 -8.93
C ASP A 122 -15.73 -8.97 -7.61
N PRO A 123 -16.18 -10.10 -7.04
CA PRO A 123 -15.64 -10.59 -5.77
C PRO A 123 -14.15 -10.86 -5.78
N GLU A 124 -13.59 -11.35 -6.89
CA GLU A 124 -12.18 -11.63 -7.08
C GLU A 124 -11.36 -10.32 -7.16
N ALA A 125 -11.88 -9.34 -7.87
CA ALA A 125 -11.29 -8.00 -7.94
C ALA A 125 -11.29 -7.32 -6.54
N ALA A 126 -12.41 -7.37 -5.84
CA ALA A 126 -12.52 -6.82 -4.49
C ALA A 126 -11.55 -7.52 -3.51
N LYS A 127 -11.43 -8.85 -3.61
CA LYS A 127 -10.49 -9.62 -2.80
C LYS A 127 -9.04 -9.22 -3.08
N LEU A 128 -8.66 -9.08 -4.35
CA LEU A 128 -7.30 -8.68 -4.71
C LEU A 128 -6.97 -7.26 -4.23
N VAL A 129 -7.93 -6.32 -4.29
CA VAL A 129 -7.77 -4.97 -3.71
C VAL A 129 -7.47 -5.06 -2.23
N ASP A 130 -8.29 -5.82 -1.47
CA ASP A 130 -8.13 -5.98 -0.03
C ASP A 130 -6.77 -6.57 0.34
N GLU A 131 -6.33 -7.61 -0.39
CA GLU A 131 -5.06 -8.30 -0.13
C GLU A 131 -3.84 -7.42 -0.44
N VAL A 132 -3.86 -6.68 -1.56
CA VAL A 132 -2.75 -5.80 -1.91
C VAL A 132 -2.68 -4.61 -0.97
N PHE A 133 -3.82 -4.05 -0.56
CA PHE A 133 -3.84 -2.94 0.38
C PHE A 133 -3.37 -3.36 1.78
N ALA A 134 -3.79 -4.53 2.26
CA ALA A 134 -3.37 -5.06 3.56
C ALA A 134 -1.86 -5.39 3.62
N ASP A 135 -1.20 -5.59 2.48
CA ASP A 135 0.24 -5.92 2.38
C ASP A 135 1.11 -4.64 2.23
N GLN A 136 0.91 -3.67 3.11
CA GLN A 136 1.56 -2.35 3.07
C GLN A 136 3.09 -2.42 3.20
N ARG A 137 3.63 -3.32 4.00
CA ARG A 137 5.08 -3.52 4.24
C ARG A 137 5.84 -2.23 4.57
N GLY A 138 5.22 -1.31 5.29
CA GLY A 138 5.80 -0.03 5.66
C GLY A 138 5.89 1.01 4.54
N ALA A 139 5.24 0.78 3.40
CA ALA A 139 5.17 1.76 2.33
C ALA A 139 4.23 2.91 2.69
N SER A 140 4.54 4.11 2.16
CA SER A 140 3.85 5.35 2.53
C SER A 140 2.69 5.72 1.61
N TYR A 141 2.68 5.24 0.36
CA TYR A 141 1.70 5.65 -0.63
C TYR A 141 1.12 4.47 -1.39
N PHE A 142 -0.21 4.43 -1.50
CA PHE A 142 -0.92 3.47 -2.33
C PHE A 142 -1.36 4.13 -3.64
N PHE A 143 -0.99 3.53 -4.76
CA PHE A 143 -1.31 4.05 -6.07
C PHE A 143 -2.38 3.22 -6.77
N ILE A 144 -3.33 3.92 -7.40
CA ILE A 144 -4.37 3.37 -8.25
C ILE A 144 -4.25 4.03 -9.62
N VAL A 145 -3.84 3.27 -10.64
CA VAL A 145 -3.67 3.74 -12.02
C VAL A 145 -4.61 2.98 -12.94
N SER A 146 -5.70 3.59 -13.35
CA SER A 146 -6.75 2.94 -14.14
C SER A 146 -6.68 3.27 -15.63
N ARG A 147 -7.19 2.34 -16.43
CA ARG A 147 -7.21 2.39 -17.90
C ARG A 147 -8.55 1.97 -18.44
N ALA A 148 -8.76 2.31 -19.72
CA ALA A 148 -9.82 1.74 -20.56
C ALA A 148 -9.19 1.16 -21.82
N SER A 149 -9.78 0.09 -22.35
CA SER A 149 -9.40 -0.45 -23.66
C SER A 149 -9.90 0.49 -24.78
N PRO A 150 -9.21 0.55 -25.94
CA PRO A 150 -9.54 1.47 -27.03
C PRO A 150 -10.81 1.06 -27.79
N GLU A 151 -11.92 1.01 -27.08
CA GLU A 151 -13.25 0.68 -27.61
C GLU A 151 -14.24 1.74 -27.14
N GLY A 152 -14.84 2.43 -28.06
CA GLY A 152 -15.72 3.56 -27.75
C GLY A 152 -15.08 4.91 -28.09
N SER A 153 -15.58 5.99 -27.50
CA SER A 153 -14.97 7.31 -27.66
C SER A 153 -13.92 7.58 -26.56
N THR A 154 -12.98 8.43 -26.89
CA THR A 154 -11.93 8.86 -25.95
C THR A 154 -12.53 9.49 -24.68
N GLU A 155 -13.57 10.30 -24.80
CA GLU A 155 -14.26 10.92 -23.68
C GLU A 155 -14.90 9.85 -22.79
N PHE A 156 -15.61 8.90 -23.39
CA PHE A 156 -16.21 7.78 -22.63
C PHE A 156 -15.15 6.97 -21.89
N ASN A 157 -14.05 6.63 -22.56
CA ASN A 157 -12.97 5.85 -21.97
C ASN A 157 -12.20 6.60 -20.87
N LYS A 158 -12.09 7.92 -21.00
CA LYS A 158 -11.57 8.78 -19.94
C LYS A 158 -12.46 8.72 -18.69
N GLU A 159 -13.76 8.92 -18.84
CA GLU A 159 -14.72 8.82 -17.74
C GLU A 159 -14.79 7.40 -17.15
N LEU A 160 -14.71 6.36 -17.98
CA LEU A 160 -14.73 4.98 -17.53
C LEU A 160 -13.50 4.65 -16.69
N SER A 161 -12.31 5.08 -17.12
CA SER A 161 -11.10 4.89 -16.34
C SER A 161 -11.16 5.65 -15.00
N GLU A 162 -11.72 6.86 -14.98
CA GLU A 162 -11.97 7.59 -13.74
C GLU A 162 -12.92 6.83 -12.80
N LYS A 163 -14.04 6.32 -13.31
CA LYS A 163 -15.00 5.53 -12.53
C LYS A 163 -14.35 4.27 -11.94
N ARG A 164 -13.46 3.61 -12.67
CA ARG A 164 -12.70 2.44 -12.21
C ARG A 164 -11.75 2.79 -11.05
N ALA A 165 -10.99 3.88 -11.16
CA ALA A 165 -10.14 4.34 -10.07
C ALA A 165 -10.96 4.65 -8.81
N LYS A 166 -12.08 5.35 -8.97
CA LYS A 166 -13.00 5.67 -7.87
C LYS A 166 -13.66 4.44 -7.25
N ALA A 167 -13.96 3.40 -8.05
CA ALA A 167 -14.51 2.14 -7.52
C ALA A 167 -13.52 1.42 -6.60
N VAL A 168 -12.23 1.38 -6.96
CA VAL A 168 -11.18 0.83 -6.09
C VAL A 168 -11.07 1.66 -4.81
N MET A 169 -11.00 2.99 -4.90
CA MET A 169 -10.95 3.87 -3.74
C MET A 169 -12.16 3.69 -2.82
N LYS A 170 -13.36 3.60 -3.39
CA LYS A 170 -14.58 3.33 -2.63
C LYS A 170 -14.50 2.01 -1.87
N ARG A 171 -13.99 0.94 -2.52
CA ARG A 171 -13.76 -0.35 -1.85
C ARG A 171 -12.85 -0.22 -0.65
N LEU A 172 -11.75 0.53 -0.76
CA LEU A 172 -10.83 0.76 0.34
C LEU A 172 -11.53 1.50 1.50
N GLN A 173 -12.30 2.54 1.21
CA GLN A 173 -13.05 3.30 2.20
C GLN A 173 -14.13 2.48 2.93
N GLU A 174 -14.76 1.53 2.22
CA GLU A 174 -15.78 0.66 2.79
C GLU A 174 -15.18 -0.48 3.63
N LYS A 175 -13.99 -0.92 3.30
CA LYS A 175 -13.34 -2.08 3.91
C LYS A 175 -12.43 -1.72 5.08
N PHE A 176 -11.70 -0.61 4.95
CA PHE A 176 -10.70 -0.18 5.92
C PHE A 176 -11.17 1.12 6.59
N ASP A 177 -11.26 1.08 7.92
CA ASP A 177 -11.60 2.26 8.73
C ASP A 177 -10.32 3.06 9.03
N ASP A 178 -9.73 3.62 7.97
CA ASP A 178 -8.49 4.37 8.02
C ASP A 178 -8.77 5.86 7.80
N PRO A 179 -8.59 6.70 8.84
CA PRO A 179 -8.81 8.13 8.73
C PRO A 179 -7.82 8.83 7.78
N ASP A 180 -6.65 8.24 7.57
CA ASP A 180 -5.57 8.78 6.75
C ASP A 180 -5.60 8.28 5.30
N LEU A 181 -6.51 7.37 4.97
CA LEU A 181 -6.64 6.77 3.64
C LEU A 181 -6.59 7.79 2.50
N LYS A 182 -7.22 8.95 2.67
CA LYS A 182 -7.23 10.02 1.66
C LYS A 182 -5.88 10.70 1.48
N ASN A 183 -5.00 10.57 2.48
CA ASN A 183 -3.66 11.14 2.48
C ASN A 183 -2.61 10.15 1.96
N GLU A 184 -2.97 8.88 1.85
CA GLU A 184 -2.08 7.80 1.44
C GLU A 184 -2.34 7.30 0.02
N VAL A 185 -3.55 7.52 -0.51
CA VAL A 185 -3.96 6.97 -1.81
C VAL A 185 -3.90 8.01 -2.92
N GLY A 186 -3.03 7.76 -3.89
CA GLY A 186 -2.95 8.51 -5.15
C GLY A 186 -3.79 7.87 -6.25
N LEU A 187 -4.67 8.66 -6.90
CA LEU A 187 -5.49 8.23 -8.02
C LEU A 187 -4.99 8.83 -9.32
N LEU A 188 -4.88 7.99 -10.35
CA LEU A 188 -4.56 8.39 -11.70
C LEU A 188 -5.42 7.61 -12.69
N TRP A 189 -5.98 8.29 -13.68
CA TRP A 189 -6.66 7.63 -14.80
C TRP A 189 -6.06 8.05 -16.13
N LEU A 190 -5.89 7.09 -17.02
CA LEU A 190 -5.14 7.24 -18.26
C LEU A 190 -6.03 7.20 -19.51
N GLY A 191 -7.32 6.85 -19.36
CA GLY A 191 -8.18 6.62 -20.51
C GLY A 191 -7.69 5.46 -21.38
N GLU A 192 -7.80 5.63 -22.68
CA GLU A 192 -7.33 4.67 -23.69
C GLU A 192 -6.06 5.12 -24.41
N GLU A 193 -5.75 6.42 -24.37
CA GLU A 193 -4.73 7.02 -25.24
C GLU A 193 -3.30 6.89 -24.71
N TYR A 194 -3.13 6.54 -23.43
CA TYR A 194 -1.82 6.62 -22.81
C TYR A 194 -1.48 5.39 -21.97
N ALA A 195 -0.24 4.94 -22.10
CA ALA A 195 0.39 3.89 -21.27
C ALA A 195 -0.45 2.60 -21.21
N GLN A 196 -0.95 2.15 -22.35
CA GLN A 196 -1.65 0.87 -22.46
C GLN A 196 -0.72 -0.28 -22.08
N LEU A 197 -1.27 -1.27 -21.36
CA LEU A 197 -0.53 -2.48 -20.95
C LEU A 197 -0.42 -3.44 -22.12
N ASP A 198 0.73 -4.05 -22.26
CA ASP A 198 1.05 -5.08 -23.24
C ASP A 198 1.08 -6.48 -22.60
N ASP A 199 1.43 -7.51 -23.40
CA ASP A 199 1.46 -8.92 -22.99
C ASP A 199 2.45 -9.21 -21.83
N GLU A 200 3.44 -8.35 -21.58
CA GLU A 200 4.36 -8.51 -20.45
C GLU A 200 3.61 -8.53 -19.12
N PHE A 201 2.54 -7.72 -19.03
CA PHE A 201 1.72 -7.61 -17.82
C PHE A 201 0.80 -8.80 -17.59
N CYS A 202 0.66 -9.72 -18.55
CA CYS A 202 -0.02 -11.00 -18.34
C CYS A 202 0.62 -11.87 -17.28
N THR A 203 1.90 -11.66 -17.02
CA THR A 203 2.65 -12.42 -15.99
C THR A 203 2.50 -11.84 -14.58
N TRP A 204 1.72 -10.79 -14.43
CA TRP A 204 1.47 -10.13 -13.15
C TRP A 204 0.30 -10.78 -12.40
N ARG A 205 0.21 -10.48 -11.10
CA ARG A 205 -0.95 -10.86 -10.30
C ARG A 205 -2.18 -10.11 -10.83
N ARG A 206 -3.18 -10.84 -11.28
CA ARG A 206 -4.42 -10.32 -11.84
C ARG A 206 -5.62 -10.77 -11.02
N SER A 207 -6.70 -10.00 -11.03
CA SER A 207 -7.93 -10.39 -10.34
C SER A 207 -8.68 -11.51 -11.05
N ARG A 208 -8.40 -11.74 -12.33
CA ARG A 208 -9.03 -12.82 -13.11
C ARG A 208 -7.98 -13.77 -13.66
N ASP A 209 -8.22 -15.05 -13.43
CA ASP A 209 -7.50 -16.12 -14.09
C ASP A 209 -8.08 -16.36 -15.49
N GLY A 210 -7.27 -16.80 -16.44
CA GLY A 210 -7.73 -17.16 -17.78
C GLY A 210 -6.96 -16.45 -18.89
N GLU A 211 -7.59 -16.30 -20.03
CA GLU A 211 -7.01 -15.65 -21.20
C GLU A 211 -6.59 -14.21 -20.87
N CYS A 212 -5.41 -13.85 -21.33
CA CYS A 212 -4.86 -12.54 -21.12
C CYS A 212 -4.58 -11.90 -22.47
N THR A 213 -5.40 -10.94 -22.82
CA THR A 213 -5.20 -10.13 -24.01
C THR A 213 -4.89 -8.69 -23.63
N PRO A 214 -4.18 -7.92 -24.45
CA PRO A 214 -3.97 -6.48 -24.22
C PRO A 214 -5.29 -5.73 -23.99
N LYS A 215 -6.35 -6.14 -24.65
CA LYS A 215 -7.68 -5.56 -24.51
C LYS A 215 -8.25 -5.75 -23.09
N GLU A 216 -8.13 -6.96 -22.53
CA GLU A 216 -8.59 -7.28 -21.18
C GLU A 216 -7.69 -6.63 -20.13
N LEU A 217 -6.38 -6.60 -20.37
CA LEU A 217 -5.43 -5.91 -19.50
C LEU A 217 -5.75 -4.41 -19.37
N ASN A 218 -6.20 -3.77 -20.42
CA ASN A 218 -6.52 -2.36 -20.45
C ASN A 218 -7.94 -2.01 -19.95
N ARG A 219 -8.74 -3.01 -19.62
CA ARG A 219 -9.97 -2.85 -18.83
C ARG A 219 -9.65 -3.00 -17.33
N SER A 220 -8.71 -2.20 -16.82
CA SER A 220 -8.14 -2.47 -15.52
C SER A 220 -7.81 -1.23 -14.70
N ALA A 221 -7.53 -1.47 -13.43
CA ALA A 221 -6.77 -0.59 -12.56
C ALA A 221 -5.55 -1.34 -12.01
N PHE A 222 -4.36 -0.82 -12.23
CA PHE A 222 -3.15 -1.23 -11.53
C PHE A 222 -3.16 -0.64 -10.13
N ILE A 223 -2.82 -1.45 -9.12
CA ILE A 223 -2.71 -1.03 -7.73
C ILE A 223 -1.39 -1.48 -7.14
N ALA A 224 -0.74 -0.63 -6.37
CA ALA A 224 0.49 -0.99 -5.65
C ALA A 224 0.78 -0.03 -4.50
N TRP A 225 1.42 -0.53 -3.45
CA TRP A 225 2.10 0.27 -2.46
C TRP A 225 3.46 0.73 -2.98
N ILE A 226 3.76 2.01 -2.77
CA ILE A 226 5.00 2.65 -3.18
C ILE A 226 5.61 3.35 -1.99
N ASP A 227 6.85 2.99 -1.70
CA ASP A 227 7.66 3.60 -0.66
C ASP A 227 8.88 4.24 -1.32
N CYS A 228 8.73 5.51 -1.69
CA CYS A 228 9.79 6.32 -2.26
C CYS A 228 9.98 7.58 -1.44
N THR A 229 11.20 7.89 -1.04
CA THR A 229 11.54 9.18 -0.46
C THR A 229 11.38 10.28 -1.52
N LEU A 230 10.45 11.21 -1.32
CA LEU A 230 10.09 12.26 -2.29
C LEU A 230 10.67 13.63 -1.91
#